data_f6863094e297bfe336100261610b621a
#
_entry.id   f6863094e297bfe336100261610b621a
#
_cell.length_a   1.000
_cell.length_b   1.000
_cell.length_c   1.000
_cell.angle_alpha   90.00
_cell.angle_beta   90.00
_cell.angle_gamma   90.00
#
_symmetry.space_group_name_H-M   'P 1'
#
loop_
_entity.id
_entity.type
_entity.pdbx_description
1 polymer ?
#
loop_
_entity_poly.entity_id
_entity_poly.type
_entity_poly.pdbx_seq_one_letter_code
_entity_poly.pdbx_strand_id
1 'polypeptide(L)'
;MLGCQASRRILACGIVVVAVLVAVAGFSVPCGAHEVERFEGGTAHKTDADAHWVLTLKGTWREMGRQYGRLAGGELRQFFAEISEDLARRGMPLDEQFENARFMAATFSSDLNELLRGMVESSGLSEDEVLVLNAGIVMLSTVVLGGEPPSACSGLAVWDEYTPDGVLVFGRNWDIERESLQPYMKYLAVVVFIPDSGNAFANVHPLGNVYLETGMNEKGLFIELNNGAYSDPSYIEGVDNTVSVLVTALNQCSTLDEASNYLVQTPADLSYIIQIADAKECVSVERATFTARVRETEQPGILAAYNSFVPPYPEEWIGKVADPRPEEIDPRYSNLIKLANSDGFRGKLDAQGMKGLMDIEVRDGGATHRGTVFQVIAVPEELTLWIRALGYSDWQQV
;
A
#
# COMPACT_ATOMS: atom_id res chain seq x y z
N MET A 1 87.60 35.44 -22.09
CA MET A 1 86.52 36.46 -22.07
C MET A 1 85.18 35.69 -21.97
N LEU A 2 84.44 35.97 -20.91
CA LEU A 2 82.98 35.65 -20.75
C LEU A 2 82.55 34.20 -20.95
N GLY A 3 82.29 33.33 -20.04
CA GLY A 3 81.48 33.46 -18.82
C GLY A 3 79.98 33.16 -19.12
N CYS A 4 79.59 31.89 -19.08
CA CYS A 4 78.15 31.58 -19.05
C CYS A 4 77.87 30.45 -18.03
N GLN A 5 77.31 30.86 -16.94
CA GLN A 5 76.82 29.97 -15.88
C GLN A 5 75.51 29.29 -16.33
N ALA A 6 75.47 28.00 -16.28
CA ALA A 6 74.25 27.22 -16.49
C ALA A 6 73.50 26.98 -15.15
N SER A 7 72.39 27.66 -14.98
CA SER A 7 71.46 27.45 -13.85
C SER A 7 70.67 26.16 -14.05
N ARG A 8 70.85 25.23 -13.16
CA ARG A 8 69.96 24.06 -13.02
C ARG A 8 68.62 24.51 -12.40
N ARG A 9 67.53 24.41 -13.15
CA ARG A 9 66.17 24.50 -12.60
C ARG A 9 65.69 23.11 -12.19
N ILE A 10 65.48 22.98 -10.90
CA ILE A 10 64.84 21.82 -10.30
C ILE A 10 63.33 22.03 -10.56
N LEU A 11 62.71 21.11 -11.30
CA LEU A 11 61.22 21.01 -11.43
C LEU A 11 60.69 20.33 -10.20
N ALA A 12 60.07 21.10 -9.31
CA ALA A 12 59.25 20.54 -8.22
C ALA A 12 57.86 20.15 -8.79
N CYS A 13 57.58 18.84 -8.85
CA CYS A 13 56.28 18.32 -9.16
C CYS A 13 55.38 18.51 -7.95
N GLY A 14 54.57 19.57 -8.00
CA GLY A 14 53.50 19.77 -6.99
C GLY A 14 52.34 18.83 -7.24
N ILE A 15 52.15 17.87 -6.33
CA ILE A 15 50.94 17.06 -6.28
C ILE A 15 49.82 17.95 -5.74
N VAL A 16 48.88 18.33 -6.60
CA VAL A 16 47.64 18.99 -6.19
C VAL A 16 46.69 17.93 -5.68
N VAL A 17 46.57 17.80 -4.37
CA VAL A 17 45.52 17.02 -3.74
C VAL A 17 44.24 17.86 -3.82
N VAL A 18 43.37 17.52 -4.76
CA VAL A 18 42.00 18.07 -4.78
C VAL A 18 41.18 17.37 -3.69
N ALA A 19 41.05 18.03 -2.55
CA ALA A 19 40.12 17.64 -1.54
C ALA A 19 38.69 17.94 -2.05
N VAL A 20 37.96 16.90 -2.48
CA VAL A 20 36.53 17.00 -2.75
C VAL A 20 35.83 17.08 -1.40
N LEU A 21 35.49 18.28 -1.00
CA LEU A 21 34.53 18.54 0.08
C LEU A 21 33.17 18.11 -0.45
N VAL A 22 32.74 16.89 -0.09
CA VAL A 22 31.35 16.50 -0.18
C VAL A 22 30.61 17.30 0.89
N ALA A 23 29.93 18.36 0.46
CA ALA A 23 28.96 19.04 1.30
C ALA A 23 27.83 18.05 1.57
N VAL A 24 27.90 17.38 2.71
CA VAL A 24 26.76 16.69 3.29
C VAL A 24 25.79 17.82 3.65
N ALA A 25 24.79 18.04 2.76
CA ALA A 25 23.65 18.86 3.10
C ALA A 25 23.10 18.29 4.43
N GLY A 26 23.20 19.06 5.49
CA GLY A 26 22.66 18.70 6.79
C GLY A 26 21.14 18.62 6.63
N PHE A 27 20.62 17.44 6.50
CA PHE A 27 19.23 17.18 6.85
C PHE A 27 19.15 17.48 8.35
N SER A 28 18.45 18.55 8.68
CA SER A 28 18.03 18.82 10.04
C SER A 28 17.10 17.67 10.42
N VAL A 29 17.62 16.72 11.20
CA VAL A 29 16.83 15.72 11.87
C VAL A 29 15.85 16.47 12.76
N PRO A 30 14.51 16.30 12.64
CA PRO A 30 13.57 16.93 13.57
C PRO A 30 13.94 16.53 14.99
N CYS A 31 13.83 17.45 15.93
CA CYS A 31 14.14 17.26 17.34
C CYS A 31 13.08 16.34 17.96
N GLY A 32 13.32 15.05 17.94
CA GLY A 32 12.52 13.96 18.44
C GLY A 32 13.05 12.66 17.84
N ALA A 33 14.35 12.36 18.04
CA ALA A 33 14.92 11.11 17.52
C ALA A 33 14.26 9.94 18.27
N HIS A 34 13.23 9.32 17.63
CA HIS A 34 12.73 8.03 18.07
C HIS A 34 13.86 7.00 18.06
N GLU A 35 13.88 6.12 19.05
CA GLU A 35 14.87 5.06 19.13
C GLU A 35 14.71 4.15 17.89
N VAL A 36 15.75 4.09 17.05
CA VAL A 36 15.75 3.26 15.85
C VAL A 36 16.32 1.90 16.20
N GLU A 37 15.46 0.89 16.27
CA GLU A 37 15.88 -0.49 16.42
C GLU A 37 16.56 -1.01 15.14
N ARG A 38 17.55 -1.93 15.29
CA ARG A 38 18.33 -2.47 14.18
C ARG A 38 18.56 -3.97 14.35
N PHE A 39 18.42 -4.71 13.25
CA PHE A 39 18.73 -6.14 13.21
C PHE A 39 19.05 -6.59 11.78
N GLU A 40 20.19 -7.26 11.58
CA GLU A 40 20.66 -7.82 10.28
C GLU A 40 20.50 -6.85 9.08
N GLY A 41 20.73 -5.55 9.28
CA GLY A 41 20.57 -4.52 8.24
C GLY A 41 19.18 -3.90 8.13
N GLY A 42 18.17 -4.50 8.74
CA GLY A 42 16.84 -3.91 8.88
C GLY A 42 16.77 -2.88 10.01
N THR A 43 15.76 -2.00 9.93
CA THR A 43 15.48 -0.98 10.94
C THR A 43 13.99 -0.90 11.23
N ALA A 44 13.65 -0.50 12.46
CA ALA A 44 12.29 -0.16 12.85
C ALA A 44 12.30 1.11 13.71
N HIS A 45 11.33 1.96 13.49
CA HIS A 45 11.06 3.15 14.29
C HIS A 45 9.57 3.49 14.21
N LYS A 46 9.13 4.44 14.99
CA LYS A 46 7.77 4.97 14.89
C LYS A 46 7.74 6.33 14.20
N THR A 47 6.59 6.68 13.64
CA THR A 47 6.33 8.02 13.10
C THR A 47 6.46 9.10 14.18
N ASP A 48 6.58 10.36 13.79
CA ASP A 48 6.84 11.49 14.69
C ASP A 48 5.88 11.60 15.88
N ALA A 49 4.63 11.21 15.69
CA ALA A 49 3.63 11.18 16.79
C ALA A 49 3.62 9.85 17.57
N ASP A 50 4.61 8.98 17.38
CA ASP A 50 4.70 7.64 17.99
C ASP A 50 3.49 6.74 17.68
N ALA A 51 2.78 7.04 16.59
CA ALA A 51 1.51 6.39 16.24
C ALA A 51 1.70 5.09 15.48
N HIS A 52 2.53 5.10 14.43
CA HIS A 52 2.65 3.99 13.48
C HIS A 52 4.08 3.51 13.33
N TRP A 53 4.24 2.22 13.11
CA TRP A 53 5.53 1.60 12.84
C TRP A 53 5.98 1.87 11.41
N VAL A 54 7.28 2.12 11.25
CA VAL A 54 7.98 2.16 9.97
C VAL A 54 9.12 1.15 10.04
N LEU A 55 9.04 0.11 9.23
CA LEU A 55 10.08 -0.91 9.11
C LEU A 55 10.78 -0.74 7.76
N THR A 56 12.11 -0.86 7.74
CA THR A 56 12.89 -0.98 6.50
C THR A 56 13.65 -2.29 6.53
N LEU A 57 13.37 -3.17 5.58
CA LEU A 57 13.87 -4.53 5.53
C LEU A 57 14.70 -4.72 4.25
N LYS A 58 15.83 -5.45 4.30
CA LYS A 58 16.79 -5.54 3.18
C LYS A 58 17.31 -6.94 3.00
N GLY A 59 17.58 -7.33 1.75
CA GLY A 59 18.24 -8.58 1.39
C GLY A 59 17.32 -9.57 0.70
N THR A 60 17.57 -10.85 0.85
CA THR A 60 16.68 -11.92 0.37
C THR A 60 15.34 -11.85 1.10
N TRP A 61 14.28 -12.38 0.50
CA TRP A 61 12.95 -12.41 1.11
C TRP A 61 12.96 -13.07 2.50
N ARG A 62 13.74 -14.13 2.68
CA ARG A 62 13.88 -14.79 3.99
C ARG A 62 14.63 -13.95 5.01
N GLU A 63 15.66 -13.21 4.59
CA GLU A 63 16.39 -12.27 5.46
C GLU A 63 15.47 -11.11 5.89
N MET A 64 14.72 -10.55 4.96
CA MET A 64 13.71 -9.53 5.26
C MET A 64 12.65 -10.07 6.24
N GLY A 65 12.24 -11.33 6.07
CA GLY A 65 11.35 -12.01 7.02
C GLY A 65 11.94 -12.12 8.42
N ARG A 66 13.22 -12.51 8.56
CA ARG A 66 13.89 -12.56 9.87
C ARG A 66 14.00 -11.18 10.52
N GLN A 67 14.31 -10.16 9.70
CA GLN A 67 14.33 -8.78 10.19
C GLN A 67 12.96 -8.36 10.69
N TYR A 68 11.90 -8.65 9.91
CA TYR A 68 10.53 -8.34 10.28
C TYR A 68 10.14 -9.02 11.61
N GLY A 69 10.31 -10.33 11.68
CA GLY A 69 9.96 -11.13 12.86
C GLY A 69 10.73 -10.68 14.11
N ARG A 70 12.00 -10.25 13.97
CA ARG A 70 12.81 -9.79 15.09
C ARG A 70 12.46 -8.37 15.54
N LEU A 71 12.35 -7.44 14.59
CA LEU A 71 12.12 -6.03 14.86
C LEU A 71 10.70 -5.75 15.37
N ALA A 72 9.69 -6.46 14.87
CA ALA A 72 8.30 -6.32 15.28
C ALA A 72 7.82 -7.48 16.18
N GLY A 73 8.70 -8.35 16.65
CA GLY A 73 8.31 -9.59 17.33
C GLY A 73 7.49 -9.41 18.60
N GLY A 74 7.71 -8.32 19.36
CA GLY A 74 6.91 -7.96 20.51
C GLY A 74 5.46 -7.68 20.13
N GLU A 75 5.29 -6.80 19.18
CA GLU A 75 4.01 -6.35 18.64
C GLU A 75 3.26 -7.49 17.94
N LEU A 76 3.96 -8.33 17.17
CA LEU A 76 3.36 -9.47 16.49
C LEU A 76 2.77 -10.47 17.49
N ARG A 77 3.49 -10.81 18.55
CA ARG A 77 2.96 -11.70 19.59
C ARG A 77 1.78 -11.10 20.33
N GLN A 78 1.85 -9.82 20.67
CA GLN A 78 0.75 -9.12 21.32
C GLN A 78 -0.46 -9.05 20.39
N PHE A 79 -0.26 -8.72 19.11
CA PHE A 79 -1.33 -8.64 18.13
C PHE A 79 -2.00 -10.00 17.91
N PHE A 80 -1.21 -11.08 17.81
CA PHE A 80 -1.76 -12.43 17.72
C PHE A 80 -2.61 -12.79 18.95
N ALA A 81 -2.15 -12.48 20.16
CA ALA A 81 -2.90 -12.74 21.39
C ALA A 81 -4.25 -12.00 21.39
N GLU A 82 -4.26 -10.72 21.00
CA GLU A 82 -5.48 -9.91 20.94
C GLU A 82 -6.46 -10.41 19.88
N ILE A 83 -5.98 -10.77 18.66
CA ILE A 83 -6.82 -11.37 17.61
C ILE A 83 -7.40 -12.71 18.10
N SER A 84 -6.59 -13.55 18.73
CA SER A 84 -7.01 -14.87 19.20
C SER A 84 -8.12 -14.77 20.26
N GLU A 85 -7.99 -13.81 21.18
CA GLU A 85 -9.05 -13.52 22.16
C GLU A 85 -10.34 -13.04 21.47
N ASP A 86 -10.22 -12.20 20.47
CA ASP A 86 -11.37 -11.66 19.75
C ASP A 86 -12.08 -12.74 18.94
N LEU A 87 -11.34 -13.58 18.24
CA LEU A 87 -11.85 -14.74 17.53
C LEU A 87 -12.61 -15.69 18.49
N ALA A 88 -12.01 -16.00 19.64
CA ALA A 88 -12.64 -16.84 20.67
C ALA A 88 -13.93 -16.21 21.20
N ARG A 89 -13.96 -14.91 21.49
CA ARG A 89 -15.16 -14.18 21.93
C ARG A 89 -16.30 -14.21 20.90
N ARG A 90 -15.96 -14.30 19.62
CA ARG A 90 -16.92 -14.40 18.50
C ARG A 90 -17.31 -15.83 18.18
N GLY A 91 -16.83 -16.81 18.96
CA GLY A 91 -17.13 -18.22 18.75
C GLY A 91 -16.46 -18.84 17.52
N MET A 92 -15.33 -18.27 17.09
CA MET A 92 -14.50 -18.76 15.98
C MET A 92 -13.33 -19.59 16.53
N PRO A 93 -13.36 -20.92 16.40
CA PRO A 93 -12.27 -21.77 16.87
C PRO A 93 -10.96 -21.43 16.18
N LEU A 94 -9.88 -21.33 16.93
CA LEU A 94 -8.57 -20.95 16.38
C LEU A 94 -8.05 -21.98 15.37
N ASP A 95 -8.34 -23.27 15.59
CA ASP A 95 -7.93 -24.35 14.67
C ASP A 95 -8.55 -24.17 13.27
N GLU A 96 -9.82 -23.75 13.20
CA GLU A 96 -10.47 -23.42 11.92
C GLU A 96 -9.82 -22.22 11.25
N GLN A 97 -9.36 -21.24 12.05
CA GLN A 97 -8.69 -20.05 11.51
C GLN A 97 -7.29 -20.40 11.00
N PHE A 98 -6.60 -21.35 11.61
CA PHE A 98 -5.35 -21.88 11.07
C PHE A 98 -5.54 -22.54 9.70
N GLU A 99 -6.61 -23.33 9.53
CA GLU A 99 -6.95 -23.94 8.24
C GLU A 99 -7.25 -22.88 7.18
N ASN A 100 -8.07 -21.89 7.53
CA ASN A 100 -8.39 -20.77 6.63
C ASN A 100 -7.15 -19.97 6.23
N ALA A 101 -6.26 -19.68 7.17
CA ALA A 101 -5.01 -18.94 6.92
C ALA A 101 -4.05 -19.73 6.01
N ARG A 102 -3.92 -21.05 6.21
CA ARG A 102 -3.15 -21.93 5.32
C ARG A 102 -3.75 -21.96 3.91
N PHE A 103 -5.09 -22.03 3.80
CA PHE A 103 -5.77 -21.97 2.52
C PHE A 103 -5.48 -20.67 1.76
N MET A 104 -5.56 -19.52 2.44
CA MET A 104 -5.22 -18.22 1.83
C MET A 104 -3.76 -18.14 1.38
N ALA A 105 -2.83 -18.69 2.17
CA ALA A 105 -1.41 -18.65 1.85
C ALA A 105 -0.97 -19.70 0.80
N ALA A 106 -1.81 -20.69 0.50
CA ALA A 106 -1.47 -21.81 -0.39
C ALA A 106 -1.08 -21.37 -1.81
N THR A 107 -1.60 -20.22 -2.27
CA THR A 107 -1.35 -19.64 -3.59
C THR A 107 -0.45 -18.39 -3.53
N PHE A 108 0.23 -18.15 -2.41
CA PHE A 108 1.21 -17.08 -2.33
C PHE A 108 2.47 -17.42 -3.14
N SER A 109 3.11 -16.40 -3.68
CA SER A 109 4.37 -16.55 -4.40
C SER A 109 5.46 -17.18 -3.52
N SER A 110 6.48 -17.78 -4.17
CA SER A 110 7.65 -18.30 -3.44
C SER A 110 8.30 -17.25 -2.55
N ASP A 111 8.35 -16.01 -3.00
CA ASP A 111 8.95 -14.88 -2.32
C ASP A 111 8.23 -14.55 -1.00
N LEU A 112 6.90 -14.44 -1.05
CA LEU A 112 6.11 -14.24 0.17
C LEU A 112 6.21 -15.43 1.13
N ASN A 113 6.28 -16.66 0.62
CA ASN A 113 6.48 -17.83 1.46
C ASN A 113 7.85 -17.82 2.14
N GLU A 114 8.92 -17.38 1.47
CA GLU A 114 10.24 -17.21 2.11
C GLU A 114 10.21 -16.08 3.16
N LEU A 115 9.51 -14.98 2.90
CA LEU A 115 9.31 -13.90 3.86
C LEU A 115 8.62 -14.42 5.14
N LEU A 116 7.50 -15.14 4.99
CA LEU A 116 6.75 -15.72 6.11
C LEU A 116 7.60 -16.70 6.92
N ARG A 117 8.40 -17.56 6.24
CA ARG A 117 9.35 -18.48 6.91
C ARG A 117 10.39 -17.71 7.73
N GLY A 118 10.94 -16.63 7.19
CA GLY A 118 11.86 -15.76 7.92
C GLY A 118 11.22 -15.15 9.16
N MET A 119 9.95 -14.71 9.07
CA MET A 119 9.20 -14.20 10.22
C MET A 119 9.04 -15.28 11.31
N VAL A 120 8.72 -16.52 10.96
CA VAL A 120 8.63 -17.64 11.91
C VAL A 120 9.95 -17.87 12.65
N GLU A 121 11.08 -17.78 11.94
CA GLU A 121 12.42 -18.02 12.52
C GLU A 121 12.80 -17.05 13.65
N SER A 122 12.21 -15.87 13.70
CA SER A 122 12.68 -14.78 14.58
C SER A 122 11.61 -14.09 15.41
N SER A 123 10.32 -14.25 15.09
CA SER A 123 9.23 -13.60 15.84
C SER A 123 8.90 -14.27 17.17
N GLY A 124 9.22 -15.55 17.32
CA GLY A 124 8.78 -16.39 18.43
C GLY A 124 7.35 -16.89 18.30
N LEU A 125 6.74 -16.75 17.11
CA LEU A 125 5.45 -17.29 16.74
C LEU A 125 5.66 -18.57 15.90
N SER A 126 4.69 -19.48 15.96
CA SER A 126 4.61 -20.64 15.06
C SER A 126 4.20 -20.21 13.64
N GLU A 127 4.31 -21.10 12.67
CA GLU A 127 3.89 -20.86 11.30
C GLU A 127 2.40 -20.49 11.22
N ASP A 128 1.53 -21.24 11.89
CA ASP A 128 0.10 -20.98 11.92
C ASP A 128 -0.26 -19.62 12.53
N GLU A 129 0.44 -19.23 13.59
CA GLU A 129 0.24 -17.94 14.24
C GLU A 129 0.66 -16.78 13.32
N VAL A 130 1.76 -16.91 12.58
CA VAL A 130 2.19 -15.93 11.57
C VAL A 130 1.17 -15.86 10.42
N LEU A 131 0.65 -16.99 9.95
CA LEU A 131 -0.37 -17.02 8.91
C LEU A 131 -1.68 -16.39 9.35
N VAL A 132 -2.11 -16.62 10.60
CA VAL A 132 -3.31 -15.98 11.16
C VAL A 132 -3.11 -14.46 11.26
N LEU A 133 -1.93 -13.98 11.65
CA LEU A 133 -1.65 -12.53 11.63
C LEU A 133 -1.76 -11.95 10.21
N ASN A 134 -1.24 -12.67 9.23
CA ASN A 134 -1.35 -12.25 7.84
C ASN A 134 -2.81 -12.15 7.34
N ALA A 135 -3.70 -13.02 7.82
CA ALA A 135 -5.10 -13.07 7.41
C ALA A 135 -6.08 -12.49 8.45
N GLY A 136 -5.63 -12.25 9.69
CA GLY A 136 -6.50 -12.06 10.86
C GLY A 136 -7.47 -10.88 10.78
N ILE A 137 -7.05 -9.76 10.21
CA ILE A 137 -7.92 -8.58 10.01
C ILE A 137 -9.07 -8.92 9.06
N VAL A 138 -8.80 -9.63 7.97
CA VAL A 138 -9.82 -10.06 7.01
C VAL A 138 -10.76 -11.06 7.65
N MET A 139 -10.23 -12.00 8.43
CA MET A 139 -11.04 -12.99 9.16
C MET A 139 -12.02 -12.32 10.14
N LEU A 140 -11.54 -11.38 10.95
CA LEU A 140 -12.38 -10.63 11.87
C LEU A 140 -13.49 -9.86 11.15
N SER A 141 -13.20 -9.26 10.02
CA SER A 141 -14.16 -8.48 9.23
C SER A 141 -15.20 -9.37 8.55
N THR A 142 -14.81 -10.53 8.03
CA THR A 142 -15.73 -11.48 7.37
C THR A 142 -16.82 -11.95 8.31
N VAL A 143 -16.52 -12.16 9.57
CA VAL A 143 -17.50 -12.56 10.59
C VAL A 143 -18.48 -11.44 10.92
N VAL A 144 -18.00 -10.21 11.05
CA VAL A 144 -18.84 -9.04 11.33
C VAL A 144 -19.87 -8.82 10.22
N LEU A 145 -19.50 -9.14 8.97
CA LEU A 145 -20.32 -8.91 7.79
C LEU A 145 -21.20 -10.11 7.39
N GLY A 146 -21.28 -11.15 8.25
CA GLY A 146 -22.15 -12.29 7.99
C GLY A 146 -21.72 -13.16 6.80
N GLY A 147 -20.42 -13.16 6.48
CA GLY A 147 -19.84 -13.97 5.40
C GLY A 147 -19.86 -13.32 4.02
N GLU A 148 -20.42 -12.10 3.88
CA GLU A 148 -20.25 -11.33 2.64
C GLU A 148 -18.91 -10.58 2.69
N PRO A 149 -18.12 -10.60 1.59
CA PRO A 149 -16.89 -9.84 1.56
C PRO A 149 -17.20 -8.35 1.77
N PRO A 150 -16.42 -7.65 2.59
CA PRO A 150 -16.60 -6.23 2.79
C PRO A 150 -16.39 -5.49 1.47
N SER A 151 -17.40 -4.83 0.99
CA SER A 151 -17.34 -4.04 -0.24
C SER A 151 -17.36 -2.58 0.12
N ALA A 152 -16.21 -2.01 0.46
CA ALA A 152 -16.26 -0.67 1.00
C ALA A 152 -14.98 0.17 0.84
N CYS A 153 -14.03 -0.13 -0.04
CA CYS A 153 -12.92 0.77 -0.32
C CYS A 153 -13.25 1.81 -1.39
N SER A 154 -12.49 2.90 -1.45
CA SER A 154 -12.57 3.88 -2.53
C SER A 154 -11.25 4.62 -2.71
N GLY A 155 -10.95 5.01 -3.95
CA GLY A 155 -9.77 5.76 -4.34
C GLY A 155 -10.09 6.89 -5.30
N LEU A 156 -9.32 7.98 -5.19
CA LEU A 156 -9.38 9.13 -6.08
C LEU A 156 -7.96 9.54 -6.46
N ALA A 157 -7.63 9.47 -7.75
CA ALA A 157 -6.44 10.08 -8.31
C ALA A 157 -6.82 11.39 -9.00
N VAL A 158 -6.01 12.42 -8.81
CA VAL A 158 -6.17 13.73 -9.48
C VAL A 158 -4.81 14.26 -9.93
N TRP A 159 -4.77 14.93 -11.08
CA TRP A 159 -3.55 15.54 -11.62
C TRP A 159 -3.91 16.71 -12.56
N ASP A 160 -2.93 17.31 -13.23
CA ASP A 160 -3.12 18.43 -14.15
C ASP A 160 -3.91 19.58 -13.51
N GLU A 161 -5.05 19.94 -14.07
CA GLU A 161 -5.87 21.07 -13.64
C GLU A 161 -6.54 20.91 -12.26
N TYR A 162 -6.48 19.73 -11.65
CA TYR A 162 -7.04 19.48 -10.32
C TYR A 162 -6.06 19.81 -9.18
N THR A 163 -4.76 19.82 -9.49
CA THR A 163 -3.69 20.11 -8.53
C THR A 163 -3.04 21.46 -8.83
N PRO A 164 -2.44 22.13 -7.83
CA PRO A 164 -1.86 23.47 -8.04
C PRO A 164 -0.68 23.49 -9.04
N ASP A 165 0.04 22.39 -9.14
CA ASP A 165 1.30 22.25 -9.90
C ASP A 165 1.23 21.17 -11.00
N GLY A 166 0.09 20.50 -11.14
CA GLY A 166 -0.11 19.41 -12.10
C GLY A 166 0.35 18.04 -11.62
N VAL A 167 0.98 17.96 -10.43
CA VAL A 167 1.50 16.70 -9.87
C VAL A 167 0.36 15.79 -9.45
N LEU A 168 0.48 14.49 -9.73
CA LEU A 168 -0.53 13.51 -9.35
C LEU A 168 -0.57 13.33 -7.83
N VAL A 169 -1.77 13.42 -7.28
CA VAL A 169 -2.08 13.13 -5.88
C VAL A 169 -3.17 12.08 -5.81
N PHE A 170 -2.94 11.05 -5.01
CA PHE A 170 -3.87 9.95 -4.80
C PHE A 170 -4.38 9.94 -3.37
N GLY A 171 -5.69 9.79 -3.19
CA GLY A 171 -6.34 9.59 -1.89
C GLY A 171 -7.09 8.26 -1.83
N ARG A 172 -6.88 7.49 -0.76
CA ARG A 172 -7.53 6.19 -0.55
C ARG A 172 -8.25 6.12 0.78
N ASN A 173 -9.46 5.54 0.78
CA ASN A 173 -10.15 4.99 1.95
C ASN A 173 -10.00 3.47 1.97
N TRP A 174 -9.43 2.92 3.03
CA TRP A 174 -9.50 1.49 3.33
C TRP A 174 -10.68 1.26 4.27
N ASP A 175 -11.72 0.68 3.71
CA ASP A 175 -13.01 0.56 4.39
C ASP A 175 -13.33 -0.91 4.62
N ILE A 176 -13.65 -1.29 5.85
CA ILE A 176 -14.22 -2.58 6.19
C ILE A 176 -15.26 -2.35 7.30
N GLU A 177 -14.81 -2.33 8.55
CA GLU A 177 -15.64 -2.14 9.72
C GLU A 177 -14.79 -1.51 10.84
N ARG A 178 -14.90 -0.19 10.98
CA ARG A 178 -14.03 0.59 11.86
C ARG A 178 -14.19 0.20 13.34
N GLU A 179 -15.41 -0.01 13.81
CA GLU A 179 -15.67 -0.25 15.24
C GLU A 179 -14.93 -1.50 15.75
N SER A 180 -14.93 -2.58 14.96
CA SER A 180 -14.23 -3.82 15.31
C SER A 180 -12.71 -3.74 15.07
N LEU A 181 -12.25 -2.95 14.11
CA LEU A 181 -10.84 -2.92 13.70
C LEU A 181 -10.05 -1.77 14.32
N GLN A 182 -10.71 -0.73 14.81
CA GLN A 182 -10.04 0.41 15.44
C GLN A 182 -9.07 0.02 16.56
N PRO A 183 -9.35 -0.95 17.44
CA PRO A 183 -8.40 -1.37 18.48
C PRO A 183 -7.07 -1.88 17.93
N TYR A 184 -7.05 -2.38 16.69
CA TYR A 184 -5.87 -2.92 16.02
C TYR A 184 -5.08 -1.88 15.22
N MET A 185 -5.56 -0.63 15.11
CA MET A 185 -4.88 0.41 14.35
C MET A 185 -3.57 0.88 14.98
N LYS A 186 -3.32 0.57 16.24
CA LYS A 186 -1.99 0.70 16.87
C LYS A 186 -0.92 -0.18 16.22
N TYR A 187 -1.32 -1.19 15.43
CA TYR A 187 -0.45 -2.06 14.64
C TYR A 187 -0.34 -1.63 13.17
N LEU A 188 -1.06 -0.57 12.74
CA LEU A 188 -0.89 -0.04 11.38
C LEU A 188 0.55 0.39 11.18
N ALA A 189 1.14 -0.03 10.07
CA ALA A 189 2.54 0.16 9.76
C ALA A 189 2.78 0.50 8.30
N VAL A 190 3.93 1.06 8.01
CA VAL A 190 4.53 1.11 6.68
C VAL A 190 5.77 0.21 6.69
N VAL A 191 5.75 -0.83 5.88
CA VAL A 191 6.87 -1.76 5.75
C VAL A 191 7.53 -1.58 4.40
N VAL A 192 8.77 -1.10 4.40
CA VAL A 192 9.58 -0.91 3.21
C VAL A 192 10.43 -2.14 2.98
N PHE A 193 10.19 -2.84 1.90
CA PHE A 193 10.96 -3.99 1.44
C PHE A 193 11.98 -3.54 0.40
N ILE A 194 13.25 -3.88 0.60
CA ILE A 194 14.37 -3.61 -0.31
C ILE A 194 15.00 -4.97 -0.68
N PRO A 195 14.38 -5.73 -1.56
CA PRO A 195 14.88 -7.05 -1.96
C PRO A 195 16.17 -6.93 -2.78
N ASP A 196 16.99 -7.99 -2.79
CA ASP A 196 18.23 -8.06 -3.58
C ASP A 196 17.98 -7.94 -5.09
N SER A 197 16.76 -8.16 -5.54
CA SER A 197 16.34 -8.05 -6.94
C SER A 197 14.94 -7.46 -7.07
N GLY A 198 14.71 -6.70 -8.11
CA GLY A 198 13.47 -5.96 -8.34
C GLY A 198 13.48 -4.59 -7.67
N ASN A 199 12.34 -3.93 -7.68
CA ASN A 199 12.16 -2.60 -7.09
C ASN A 199 11.93 -2.70 -5.58
N ALA A 200 12.48 -1.77 -4.83
CA ALA A 200 12.06 -1.55 -3.45
C ALA A 200 10.63 -1.01 -3.42
N PHE A 201 9.85 -1.40 -2.41
CA PHE A 201 8.47 -0.93 -2.28
C PHE A 201 8.04 -0.83 -0.81
N ALA A 202 7.08 0.05 -0.56
CA ALA A 202 6.40 0.22 0.71
C ALA A 202 5.01 -0.45 0.66
N ASN A 203 4.66 -1.16 1.73
CA ASN A 203 3.33 -1.74 1.97
C ASN A 203 2.71 -1.07 3.19
N VAL A 204 1.48 -0.59 3.07
CA VAL A 204 0.71 0.04 4.15
C VAL A 204 -0.34 -0.93 4.65
N HIS A 205 -0.09 -1.56 5.79
CA HIS A 205 -1.02 -2.52 6.40
C HIS A 205 -0.70 -2.75 7.89
N PRO A 206 -1.61 -3.28 8.71
CA PRO A 206 -1.25 -3.76 10.04
C PRO A 206 -0.10 -4.76 10.03
N LEU A 207 0.74 -4.73 11.06
CA LEU A 207 1.89 -5.62 11.23
C LEU A 207 1.49 -7.10 11.08
N GLY A 208 2.38 -7.91 10.50
CA GLY A 208 2.15 -9.33 10.23
C GLY A 208 1.56 -9.60 8.86
N ASN A 209 0.92 -8.63 8.23
CA ASN A 209 0.44 -8.73 6.87
C ASN A 209 1.57 -8.47 5.86
N VAL A 210 1.76 -9.39 4.93
CA VAL A 210 2.83 -9.34 3.91
C VAL A 210 2.31 -9.22 2.48
N TYR A 211 1.01 -9.46 2.26
CA TYR A 211 0.39 -9.21 0.97
C TYR A 211 0.09 -7.71 0.76
N LEU A 212 -0.29 -7.31 -0.43
CA LEU A 212 -0.47 -5.91 -0.78
C LEU A 212 -1.93 -5.56 -1.08
N GLU A 213 -2.42 -4.51 -0.43
CA GLU A 213 -3.66 -3.81 -0.82
C GLU A 213 -3.41 -2.33 -1.08
N THR A 214 -2.33 -1.78 -0.50
CA THR A 214 -1.90 -0.39 -0.71
C THR A 214 -0.41 -0.31 -0.61
N GLY A 215 0.23 0.21 -1.65
CA GLY A 215 1.68 0.39 -1.60
C GLY A 215 2.22 1.18 -2.77
N MET A 216 3.49 1.54 -2.67
CA MET A 216 4.21 2.30 -3.67
C MET A 216 5.65 1.80 -3.79
N ASN A 217 6.15 1.67 -5.03
CA ASN A 217 7.55 1.31 -5.22
C ASN A 217 8.46 2.54 -5.43
N GLU A 218 9.75 2.30 -5.47
CA GLU A 218 10.79 3.34 -5.64
C GLU A 218 10.76 4.05 -6.99
N LYS A 219 9.96 3.58 -7.94
CA LYS A 219 9.75 4.23 -9.25
C LYS A 219 8.53 5.16 -9.23
N GLY A 220 7.87 5.28 -8.08
CA GLY A 220 6.64 6.05 -7.94
C GLY A 220 5.41 5.33 -8.50
N LEU A 221 5.47 4.02 -8.69
CA LEU A 221 4.29 3.24 -9.04
C LEU A 221 3.49 2.96 -7.77
N PHE A 222 2.31 3.56 -7.65
CA PHE A 222 1.38 3.38 -6.54
C PHE A 222 0.26 2.43 -6.95
N ILE A 223 -0.08 1.49 -6.08
CA ILE A 223 -1.19 0.55 -6.27
C ILE A 223 -2.12 0.59 -5.06
N GLU A 224 -3.43 0.64 -5.34
CA GLU A 224 -4.47 0.38 -4.36
C GLU A 224 -5.48 -0.64 -4.89
N LEU A 225 -6.03 -1.44 -3.98
CA LEU A 225 -7.00 -2.49 -4.30
C LEU A 225 -8.33 -2.20 -3.61
N ASN A 226 -9.40 -2.21 -4.40
CA ASN A 226 -10.78 -2.28 -3.93
C ASN A 226 -11.34 -3.68 -4.19
N ASN A 227 -11.99 -4.29 -3.20
CA ASN A 227 -12.76 -5.50 -3.45
C ASN A 227 -13.75 -5.23 -4.57
N GLY A 228 -13.80 -6.13 -5.53
CA GLY A 228 -14.63 -5.95 -6.71
C GLY A 228 -16.10 -6.24 -6.45
N ALA A 229 -16.91 -5.82 -7.41
CA ALA A 229 -18.27 -6.27 -7.51
C ALA A 229 -18.32 -7.76 -7.87
N TYR A 230 -19.50 -8.36 -7.71
CA TYR A 230 -19.74 -9.74 -8.13
C TYR A 230 -19.39 -9.95 -9.62
N SER A 231 -18.72 -11.06 -9.90
CA SER A 231 -18.54 -11.62 -11.26
C SER A 231 -18.94 -13.11 -11.25
N ASP A 232 -19.27 -13.65 -12.41
CA ASP A 232 -19.62 -15.07 -12.57
C ASP A 232 -18.58 -15.76 -13.46
N PRO A 233 -17.81 -16.74 -12.90
CA PRO A 233 -17.88 -17.28 -11.54
C PRO A 233 -17.36 -16.29 -10.50
N SER A 234 -17.79 -16.43 -9.23
CA SER A 234 -17.37 -15.54 -8.15
C SER A 234 -15.95 -15.81 -7.62
N TYR A 235 -15.44 -17.02 -7.85
CA TYR A 235 -14.12 -17.47 -7.42
C TYR A 235 -13.52 -18.45 -8.43
N ILE A 236 -12.21 -18.38 -8.63
CA ILE A 236 -11.41 -19.32 -9.43
C ILE A 236 -10.37 -20.00 -8.53
N GLU A 237 -10.48 -21.31 -8.39
CA GLU A 237 -9.52 -22.12 -7.64
C GLU A 237 -8.23 -22.38 -8.44
N GLY A 238 -7.10 -22.47 -7.76
CA GLY A 238 -5.82 -22.88 -8.32
C GLY A 238 -5.07 -21.81 -9.11
N VAL A 239 -5.50 -20.55 -9.03
CA VAL A 239 -4.74 -19.39 -9.51
C VAL A 239 -4.10 -18.66 -8.34
N ASP A 240 -3.07 -17.85 -8.62
CA ASP A 240 -2.40 -17.07 -7.60
C ASP A 240 -3.36 -16.04 -6.98
N ASN A 241 -3.28 -15.91 -5.66
CA ASN A 241 -4.07 -14.92 -4.94
C ASN A 241 -3.70 -13.51 -5.40
N THR A 242 -4.69 -12.71 -5.79
CA THR A 242 -4.48 -11.37 -6.36
C THR A 242 -3.63 -10.48 -5.46
N VAL A 243 -3.82 -10.50 -4.14
CA VAL A 243 -3.02 -9.66 -3.24
C VAL A 243 -1.55 -10.05 -3.17
N SER A 244 -1.21 -11.32 -3.46
CA SER A 244 0.16 -11.79 -3.69
C SER A 244 0.70 -11.33 -5.05
N VAL A 245 -0.13 -11.34 -6.09
CA VAL A 245 0.20 -10.84 -7.43
C VAL A 245 0.55 -9.36 -7.39
N LEU A 246 -0.13 -8.55 -6.56
CA LEU A 246 0.18 -7.13 -6.40
C LEU A 246 1.57 -6.87 -5.81
N VAL A 247 2.05 -7.72 -4.90
CA VAL A 247 3.44 -7.65 -4.40
C VAL A 247 4.43 -7.84 -5.54
N THR A 248 4.17 -8.84 -6.38
CA THR A 248 5.01 -9.10 -7.57
C THR A 248 4.96 -7.92 -8.56
N ALA A 249 3.79 -7.32 -8.76
CA ALA A 249 3.63 -6.16 -9.62
C ALA A 249 4.49 -4.97 -9.13
N LEU A 250 4.44 -4.60 -7.84
CA LEU A 250 5.28 -3.52 -7.31
C LEU A 250 6.77 -3.85 -7.34
N ASN A 251 7.14 -5.11 -7.09
CA ASN A 251 8.53 -5.52 -7.11
C ASN A 251 9.13 -5.56 -8.52
N GLN A 252 8.37 -5.97 -9.54
CA GLN A 252 8.91 -6.25 -10.88
C GLN A 252 8.58 -5.17 -11.91
N CYS A 253 7.48 -4.44 -11.76
CA CYS A 253 7.08 -3.41 -12.72
C CYS A 253 7.62 -2.03 -12.31
N SER A 254 8.09 -1.27 -13.29
CA SER A 254 8.65 0.07 -13.09
C SER A 254 7.79 1.17 -13.68
N THR A 255 6.79 0.82 -14.49
CA THR A 255 5.89 1.76 -15.17
C THR A 255 4.44 1.33 -15.02
N LEU A 256 3.54 2.28 -15.19
CA LEU A 256 2.10 2.06 -15.18
C LEU A 256 1.69 1.03 -16.26
N ASP A 257 2.24 1.14 -17.46
CA ASP A 257 1.97 0.20 -18.57
C ASP A 257 2.41 -1.24 -18.25
N GLU A 258 3.61 -1.41 -17.67
CA GLU A 258 4.11 -2.73 -17.26
C GLU A 258 3.17 -3.36 -16.23
N ALA A 259 2.78 -2.61 -15.20
CA ALA A 259 1.91 -3.11 -14.13
C ALA A 259 0.49 -3.41 -14.63
N SER A 260 -0.07 -2.52 -15.47
CA SER A 260 -1.40 -2.71 -16.05
C SER A 260 -1.44 -3.95 -16.94
N ASN A 261 -0.46 -4.10 -17.82
CA ASN A 261 -0.35 -5.27 -18.71
C ASN A 261 -0.15 -6.57 -17.90
N TYR A 262 0.71 -6.54 -16.87
CA TYR A 262 0.92 -7.68 -15.99
C TYR A 262 -0.39 -8.12 -15.32
N LEU A 263 -1.15 -7.18 -14.73
CA LEU A 263 -2.40 -7.48 -14.05
C LEU A 263 -3.52 -7.92 -15.00
N VAL A 264 -3.58 -7.39 -16.22
CA VAL A 264 -4.56 -7.82 -17.23
C VAL A 264 -4.28 -9.25 -17.70
N GLN A 265 -3.01 -9.64 -17.82
CA GLN A 265 -2.62 -10.97 -18.30
C GLN A 265 -2.63 -12.05 -17.21
N THR A 266 -2.54 -11.67 -15.93
CA THR A 266 -2.55 -12.62 -14.82
C THR A 266 -4.00 -12.98 -14.45
N PRO A 267 -4.36 -14.27 -14.35
CA PRO A 267 -5.70 -14.68 -13.90
C PRO A 267 -6.05 -14.11 -12.51
N ALA A 268 -7.33 -13.84 -12.27
CA ALA A 268 -7.81 -13.35 -10.98
C ALA A 268 -8.56 -14.47 -10.23
N ASP A 269 -8.24 -14.64 -8.94
CA ASP A 269 -8.93 -15.56 -8.03
C ASP A 269 -10.32 -15.06 -7.66
N LEU A 270 -10.45 -13.78 -7.39
CA LEU A 270 -11.66 -13.03 -7.08
C LEU A 270 -11.75 -11.80 -7.97
N SER A 271 -12.90 -11.13 -8.00
CA SER A 271 -13.03 -9.87 -8.72
C SER A 271 -12.50 -8.70 -7.89
N TYR A 272 -11.69 -7.84 -8.54
CA TYR A 272 -11.07 -6.68 -7.92
C TYR A 272 -11.07 -5.47 -8.86
N ILE A 273 -11.10 -4.28 -8.27
CA ILE A 273 -10.83 -3.03 -8.97
C ILE A 273 -9.52 -2.47 -8.40
N ILE A 274 -8.49 -2.40 -9.23
CA ILE A 274 -7.14 -2.01 -8.82
C ILE A 274 -6.81 -0.70 -9.53
N GLN A 275 -6.61 0.38 -8.75
CA GLN A 275 -6.07 1.61 -9.32
C GLN A 275 -4.54 1.55 -9.27
N ILE A 276 -3.93 1.94 -10.39
CA ILE A 276 -2.49 2.06 -10.55
C ILE A 276 -2.20 3.48 -10.98
N ALA A 277 -1.32 4.15 -10.26
CA ALA A 277 -0.89 5.50 -10.59
C ALA A 277 0.64 5.58 -10.65
N ASP A 278 1.14 6.43 -11.52
CA ASP A 278 2.52 6.90 -11.49
C ASP A 278 2.55 8.43 -11.28
N ALA A 279 3.68 9.08 -11.55
CA ALA A 279 3.80 10.53 -11.38
C ALA A 279 2.93 11.36 -12.35
N LYS A 280 2.35 10.75 -13.39
CA LYS A 280 1.71 11.47 -14.50
C LYS A 280 0.24 11.15 -14.68
N GLU A 281 -0.15 9.90 -14.45
CA GLU A 281 -1.49 9.42 -14.75
C GLU A 281 -1.90 8.24 -13.86
N CYS A 282 -3.19 7.93 -13.89
CA CYS A 282 -3.77 6.81 -13.18
C CYS A 282 -4.72 6.05 -14.09
N VAL A 283 -4.73 4.73 -13.97
CA VAL A 283 -5.71 3.84 -14.60
C VAL A 283 -6.36 2.94 -13.55
N SER A 284 -7.51 2.38 -13.89
CA SER A 284 -8.16 1.35 -13.10
C SER A 284 -8.14 0.03 -13.87
N VAL A 285 -7.44 -0.97 -13.34
CA VAL A 285 -7.50 -2.34 -13.85
C VAL A 285 -8.68 -3.03 -13.17
N GLU A 286 -9.76 -3.18 -13.92
CA GLU A 286 -10.96 -3.88 -13.47
C GLU A 286 -10.81 -5.36 -13.81
N ARG A 287 -10.70 -6.21 -12.78
CA ARG A 287 -10.47 -7.64 -12.91
C ARG A 287 -11.71 -8.41 -12.48
N ALA A 288 -12.50 -8.86 -13.46
CA ALA A 288 -13.45 -9.93 -13.24
C ALA A 288 -12.70 -11.28 -13.23
N THR A 289 -13.27 -12.32 -12.63
CA THR A 289 -12.63 -13.65 -12.53
C THR A 289 -12.37 -14.31 -13.89
N PHE A 290 -13.11 -13.93 -14.93
CA PHE A 290 -13.01 -14.52 -16.28
C PHE A 290 -12.19 -13.67 -17.27
N THR A 291 -11.97 -12.38 -16.99
CA THR A 291 -11.14 -11.48 -17.78
C THR A 291 -10.87 -10.16 -17.04
N ALA A 292 -9.96 -9.35 -17.57
CA ALA A 292 -9.65 -8.03 -17.03
C ALA A 292 -9.64 -6.97 -18.13
N ARG A 293 -9.86 -5.71 -17.76
CA ARG A 293 -9.73 -4.56 -18.65
C ARG A 293 -9.05 -3.39 -17.96
N VAL A 294 -8.44 -2.52 -18.72
CA VAL A 294 -7.99 -1.20 -18.26
C VAL A 294 -9.11 -0.21 -18.53
N ARG A 295 -9.52 0.51 -17.50
CA ARG A 295 -10.40 1.67 -17.59
C ARG A 295 -9.56 2.92 -17.38
N GLU A 296 -9.48 3.71 -18.41
CA GLU A 296 -8.93 5.06 -18.37
C GLU A 296 -10.00 6.05 -17.87
N THR A 297 -9.57 7.27 -17.56
CA THR A 297 -10.49 8.31 -17.18
C THR A 297 -11.29 8.85 -18.37
N GLU A 298 -12.57 9.14 -18.14
CA GLU A 298 -13.39 9.90 -19.12
C GLU A 298 -13.19 11.41 -19.01
N GLN A 299 -12.69 11.89 -17.85
CA GLN A 299 -12.35 13.29 -17.60
C GLN A 299 -10.83 13.40 -17.41
N PRO A 300 -10.10 14.13 -18.28
CA PRO A 300 -8.67 14.33 -18.09
C PRO A 300 -8.36 14.84 -16.67
N GLY A 301 -7.32 14.31 -16.06
CA GLY A 301 -6.84 14.74 -14.76
C GLY A 301 -7.56 14.17 -13.53
N ILE A 302 -8.53 13.25 -13.69
CA ILE A 302 -9.25 12.66 -12.55
C ILE A 302 -9.67 11.21 -12.83
N LEU A 303 -9.44 10.32 -11.87
CA LEU A 303 -9.94 8.95 -11.88
C LEU A 303 -10.39 8.53 -10.49
N ALA A 304 -11.64 8.15 -10.34
CA ALA A 304 -12.14 7.52 -9.13
C ALA A 304 -12.37 6.02 -9.33
N ALA A 305 -12.30 5.27 -8.25
CA ALA A 305 -12.74 3.89 -8.17
C ALA A 305 -13.37 3.58 -6.81
N TYR A 306 -14.16 2.52 -6.80
CA TYR A 306 -14.81 1.99 -5.60
C TYR A 306 -15.08 0.49 -5.81
N ASN A 307 -16.07 -0.10 -5.15
CA ASN A 307 -16.29 -1.54 -5.19
C ASN A 307 -17.23 -2.03 -6.31
N SER A 308 -17.42 -1.25 -7.36
CA SER A 308 -18.20 -1.64 -8.53
C SER A 308 -17.44 -1.40 -9.82
N PHE A 309 -17.58 -2.31 -10.77
CA PHE A 309 -17.15 -2.07 -12.14
C PHE A 309 -17.93 -0.90 -12.72
N VAL A 310 -17.28 -0.05 -13.52
CA VAL A 310 -17.90 1.17 -14.06
C VAL A 310 -18.27 0.95 -15.53
N PRO A 311 -19.55 1.05 -15.92
CA PRO A 311 -19.96 0.93 -17.33
C PRO A 311 -19.38 2.08 -18.19
N PRO A 312 -19.33 1.93 -19.54
CA PRO A 312 -19.88 0.82 -20.31
C PRO A 312 -19.03 -0.46 -20.23
N TYR A 313 -19.70 -1.62 -20.27
CA TYR A 313 -19.03 -2.91 -20.22
C TYR A 313 -18.70 -3.43 -21.62
N PRO A 314 -17.60 -4.20 -21.80
CA PRO A 314 -17.42 -5.06 -22.95
C PRO A 314 -18.61 -6.03 -23.11
N GLU A 315 -18.91 -6.43 -24.35
CA GLU A 315 -20.07 -7.31 -24.63
C GLU A 315 -20.02 -8.63 -23.81
N GLU A 316 -18.83 -9.19 -23.66
CA GLU A 316 -18.61 -10.43 -22.92
C GLU A 316 -18.77 -10.29 -21.38
N TRP A 317 -18.88 -9.06 -20.87
CA TRP A 317 -19.11 -8.79 -19.44
C TRP A 317 -20.60 -8.66 -19.11
N ILE A 318 -21.45 -8.34 -20.11
CA ILE A 318 -22.87 -8.10 -19.90
C ILE A 318 -23.55 -9.36 -19.33
N GLY A 319 -24.19 -9.20 -18.20
CA GLY A 319 -24.86 -10.28 -17.47
C GLY A 319 -23.95 -11.21 -16.67
N LYS A 320 -22.61 -11.01 -16.72
CA LYS A 320 -21.64 -11.76 -15.90
C LYS A 320 -21.06 -10.96 -14.74
N VAL A 321 -21.20 -9.65 -14.78
CA VAL A 321 -20.80 -8.77 -13.66
C VAL A 321 -22.04 -8.07 -13.12
N ALA A 322 -22.01 -7.73 -11.83
CA ALA A 322 -23.08 -6.95 -11.24
C ALA A 322 -22.99 -5.48 -11.69
N ASP A 323 -24.15 -4.89 -11.94
CA ASP A 323 -24.25 -3.46 -12.16
C ASP A 323 -23.85 -2.68 -10.88
N PRO A 324 -23.36 -1.45 -11.06
CA PRO A 324 -23.09 -0.56 -9.94
C PRO A 324 -24.34 -0.37 -9.06
N ARG A 325 -24.13 -0.29 -7.74
CA ARG A 325 -25.24 0.11 -6.86
C ARG A 325 -25.73 1.51 -7.25
N PRO A 326 -27.05 1.76 -7.19
CA PRO A 326 -27.59 3.10 -7.42
C PRO A 326 -26.90 4.15 -6.53
N GLU A 327 -26.75 5.38 -7.05
CA GLU A 327 -26.08 6.48 -6.33
C GLU A 327 -26.75 6.77 -4.97
N GLU A 328 -28.05 6.55 -4.85
CA GLU A 328 -28.79 6.74 -3.59
C GLU A 328 -28.37 5.71 -2.52
N ILE A 329 -27.78 4.60 -2.92
CA ILE A 329 -27.30 3.51 -2.03
C ILE A 329 -25.81 3.65 -1.77
N ASP A 330 -25.02 3.90 -2.83
CA ASP A 330 -23.58 4.07 -2.75
C ASP A 330 -23.11 5.29 -3.57
N PRO A 331 -23.16 6.49 -2.96
CA PRO A 331 -22.80 7.72 -3.65
C PRO A 331 -21.30 7.99 -3.70
N ARG A 332 -20.44 7.15 -3.11
CA ARG A 332 -19.00 7.44 -2.92
C ARG A 332 -18.30 7.82 -4.23
N TYR A 333 -18.54 7.05 -5.29
CA TYR A 333 -17.94 7.31 -6.60
C TYR A 333 -18.33 8.69 -7.15
N SER A 334 -19.63 8.98 -7.20
CA SER A 334 -20.14 10.27 -7.70
C SER A 334 -19.75 11.44 -6.80
N ASN A 335 -19.72 11.23 -5.48
CA ASN A 335 -19.30 12.23 -4.51
C ASN A 335 -17.83 12.63 -4.71
N LEU A 336 -16.92 11.66 -4.86
CA LEU A 336 -15.51 11.96 -5.10
C LEU A 336 -15.31 12.81 -6.35
N ILE A 337 -15.98 12.46 -7.45
CA ILE A 337 -15.93 13.23 -8.71
C ILE A 337 -16.53 14.63 -8.52
N LYS A 338 -17.69 14.75 -7.87
CA LYS A 338 -18.36 16.03 -7.61
C LYS A 338 -17.52 16.97 -6.74
N LEU A 339 -16.92 16.42 -5.66
CA LEU A 339 -16.05 17.20 -4.76
C LEU A 339 -14.81 17.71 -5.49
N ALA A 340 -14.09 16.83 -6.21
CA ALA A 340 -12.90 17.23 -6.95
C ALA A 340 -13.18 18.33 -7.99
N ASN A 341 -14.39 18.31 -8.61
CA ASN A 341 -14.83 19.34 -9.56
C ASN A 341 -15.41 20.60 -8.92
N SER A 342 -15.57 20.64 -7.60
CA SER A 342 -16.14 21.80 -6.92
C SER A 342 -15.15 22.97 -6.81
N ASP A 343 -15.66 24.20 -6.71
CA ASP A 343 -14.85 25.41 -6.50
C ASP A 343 -13.98 25.35 -5.22
N GLY A 344 -14.38 24.50 -4.28
CA GLY A 344 -13.63 24.25 -3.04
C GLY A 344 -12.32 23.52 -3.26
N PHE A 345 -12.26 22.60 -4.24
CA PHE A 345 -11.17 21.65 -4.41
C PHE A 345 -10.46 21.71 -5.76
N ARG A 346 -11.15 22.00 -6.86
CA ARG A 346 -10.52 22.04 -8.19
C ARG A 346 -9.34 23.01 -8.23
N GLY A 347 -8.19 22.52 -8.70
CA GLY A 347 -6.92 23.27 -8.73
C GLY A 347 -6.24 23.45 -7.36
N LYS A 348 -6.70 22.74 -6.31
CA LYS A 348 -6.19 22.86 -4.94
C LYS A 348 -5.89 21.50 -4.28
N LEU A 349 -5.94 20.43 -5.05
CA LEU A 349 -5.80 19.07 -4.52
C LEU A 349 -4.32 18.64 -4.47
N ASP A 350 -3.47 19.44 -3.83
CA ASP A 350 -2.20 18.95 -3.30
C ASP A 350 -2.44 17.93 -2.16
N ALA A 351 -1.40 17.42 -1.53
CA ALA A 351 -1.54 16.47 -0.43
C ALA A 351 -2.44 17.01 0.70
N GLN A 352 -2.38 18.30 1.00
CA GLN A 352 -3.20 18.90 2.04
C GLN A 352 -4.66 19.06 1.60
N GLY A 353 -4.90 19.48 0.36
CA GLY A 353 -6.23 19.55 -0.23
C GLY A 353 -6.89 18.18 -0.30
N MET A 354 -6.13 17.14 -0.68
CA MET A 354 -6.61 15.76 -0.72
C MET A 354 -6.97 15.24 0.68
N LYS A 355 -6.16 15.54 1.72
CA LYS A 355 -6.53 15.24 3.11
C LYS A 355 -7.88 15.84 3.48
N GLY A 356 -8.07 17.11 3.13
CA GLY A 356 -9.35 17.82 3.37
C GLY A 356 -10.54 17.21 2.62
N LEU A 357 -10.35 16.73 1.39
CA LEU A 357 -11.37 16.04 0.62
C LEU A 357 -11.73 14.70 1.26
N MET A 358 -10.71 13.93 1.64
CA MET A 358 -10.87 12.61 2.28
C MET A 358 -11.47 12.70 3.68
N ASP A 359 -11.49 13.87 4.33
CA ASP A 359 -12.14 14.10 5.62
C ASP A 359 -13.68 14.19 5.51
N ILE A 360 -14.20 14.45 4.30
CA ILE A 360 -15.63 14.66 4.11
C ILE A 360 -16.36 13.32 4.16
N GLU A 361 -17.33 13.22 5.08
CA GLU A 361 -18.13 12.01 5.21
C GLU A 361 -19.18 11.88 4.09
N VAL A 362 -19.62 10.64 3.82
CA VAL A 362 -20.67 10.33 2.84
C VAL A 362 -21.94 11.17 3.08
N ARG A 363 -22.35 11.35 4.34
CA ARG A 363 -23.53 12.16 4.69
C ARG A 363 -23.38 13.65 4.32
N ASP A 364 -22.15 14.13 4.16
CA ASP A 364 -21.80 15.52 3.82
C ASP A 364 -21.33 15.64 2.35
N GLY A 365 -21.55 14.59 1.55
CA GLY A 365 -21.19 14.54 0.13
C GLY A 365 -19.78 14.01 -0.17
N GLY A 366 -19.11 13.38 0.79
CA GLY A 366 -17.79 12.74 0.62
C GLY A 366 -17.87 11.23 0.44
N ALA A 367 -16.76 10.57 0.70
CA ALA A 367 -16.62 9.11 0.58
C ALA A 367 -16.26 8.42 1.90
N THR A 368 -15.79 9.14 2.90
CA THR A 368 -15.45 8.60 4.22
C THR A 368 -16.72 8.26 4.99
N HIS A 369 -16.76 7.13 5.66
CA HIS A 369 -17.92 6.66 6.40
C HIS A 369 -17.54 5.85 7.65
N ARG A 370 -18.55 5.33 8.37
CA ARG A 370 -18.33 4.55 9.60
C ARG A 370 -17.47 3.29 9.39
N GLY A 371 -17.40 2.76 8.17
CA GLY A 371 -16.57 1.63 7.80
C GLY A 371 -15.11 2.00 7.48
N THR A 372 -14.80 3.27 7.24
CA THR A 372 -13.43 3.71 6.94
C THR A 372 -12.55 3.53 8.15
N VAL A 373 -11.52 2.69 8.03
CA VAL A 373 -10.62 2.30 9.12
C VAL A 373 -9.34 3.13 9.09
N PHE A 374 -8.67 3.16 7.93
CA PHE A 374 -7.53 4.03 7.71
C PHE A 374 -7.55 4.64 6.31
N GLN A 375 -6.76 5.67 6.13
CA GLN A 375 -6.64 6.41 4.87
C GLN A 375 -5.18 6.58 4.50
N VAL A 376 -4.93 6.65 3.18
CA VAL A 376 -3.60 6.89 2.62
C VAL A 376 -3.69 8.01 1.59
N ILE A 377 -2.73 8.95 1.64
CA ILE A 377 -2.46 9.88 0.54
C ILE A 377 -1.10 9.50 -0.04
N ALA A 378 -1.01 9.44 -1.35
CA ALA A 378 0.26 9.22 -2.06
C ALA A 378 0.54 10.37 -3.04
N VAL A 379 1.80 10.78 -3.10
CA VAL A 379 2.35 11.65 -4.14
C VAL A 379 3.49 10.88 -4.81
N PRO A 380 3.20 10.17 -5.91
CA PRO A 380 4.17 9.28 -6.57
C PRO A 380 5.46 9.97 -7.01
N GLU A 381 5.39 11.18 -7.52
CA GLU A 381 6.57 11.96 -7.95
C GLU A 381 7.54 12.26 -6.80
N GLU A 382 7.00 12.47 -5.60
CA GLU A 382 7.78 12.78 -4.40
C GLU A 382 8.18 11.54 -3.61
N LEU A 383 7.72 10.34 -4.00
CA LEU A 383 7.84 9.09 -3.24
C LEU A 383 7.34 9.24 -1.80
N THR A 384 6.28 10.00 -1.59
CA THR A 384 5.79 10.35 -0.27
C THR A 384 4.41 9.74 -0.01
N LEU A 385 4.25 9.18 1.19
CA LEU A 385 2.99 8.68 1.70
C LEU A 385 2.58 9.43 2.97
N TRP A 386 1.29 9.66 3.15
CA TRP A 386 0.69 10.01 4.43
C TRP A 386 -0.31 8.93 4.80
N ILE A 387 -0.29 8.54 6.05
CA ILE A 387 -1.22 7.55 6.60
C ILE A 387 -1.98 8.14 7.78
N ARG A 388 -3.22 7.72 7.97
CA ARG A 388 -4.05 8.05 9.13
C ARG A 388 -4.96 6.89 9.46
N ALA A 389 -5.08 6.54 10.73
CA ALA A 389 -6.09 5.61 11.23
C ALA A 389 -7.19 6.36 11.96
N LEU A 390 -8.44 6.28 11.45
CA LEU A 390 -9.56 7.06 11.98
C LEU A 390 -9.89 6.66 13.42
N GLY A 391 -9.97 7.67 14.28
CA GLY A 391 -10.20 7.45 15.71
C GLY A 391 -8.98 6.98 16.50
N TYR A 392 -7.80 6.85 15.85
CA TYR A 392 -6.55 6.48 16.50
C TYR A 392 -5.43 7.51 16.29
N SER A 393 -5.20 7.97 15.06
CA SER A 393 -4.13 8.93 14.75
C SER A 393 -4.59 10.02 13.79
N ASP A 394 -3.90 11.15 13.83
CA ASP A 394 -3.90 12.13 12.76
C ASP A 394 -2.97 11.71 11.62
N TRP A 395 -2.93 12.49 10.53
CA TRP A 395 -2.08 12.25 9.38
C TRP A 395 -0.59 12.26 9.76
N GLN A 396 0.10 11.19 9.41
CA GLN A 396 1.55 11.02 9.57
C GLN A 396 2.19 10.88 8.19
N GLN A 397 3.25 11.65 7.93
CA GLN A 397 4.06 11.50 6.74
C GLN A 397 5.08 10.36 6.94
N VAL A 398 5.30 9.58 5.89
CA VAL A 398 6.26 8.48 5.84
C VAL A 398 7.08 8.51 4.57
#